data_6cb0ff034e120ae6cff3311e87f75fab
#
_entry.id   6cb0ff034e120ae6cff3311e87f75fab
#
_cell.length_a   1.000
_cell.length_b   1.000
_cell.length_c   1.000
_cell.angle_alpha   90.00
_cell.angle_beta   90.00
_cell.angle_gamma   90.00
#
_symmetry.space_group_name_H-M   'P 1'
#
loop_
_entity.id
_entity.type
_entity.pdbx_description
1 polymer ?
#
loop_
_entity_poly.entity_id
_entity_poly.type
_entity_poly.pdbx_seq_one_letter_code
_entity_poly.pdbx_strand_id
1 'polypeptide(L)'
;YKSRIIIDYLEVETVGFSSNSLRYIDKSKDINENISNDNKRKKKIFFKNKWVEVFIYNRKEIPVNKKIEGPCVIIDKNTTIIVEPNWKVRKSKKNGIFIEKINNCISKEKVKKTSDPVLLEIFNNLFMSCAEQMGLVLQKTASSINIKERLDFSCAIFDNKSNLVANAPHLPVHLGSMSESIKAIKREKNIKVNKGDVFVLNSPYNGGTHLPDITVIYPVFDENNNIVFYTGCRGHHADIGGITPGSMPPNSKNIHEEGVLINNFLLVSKGKFRDKELKKILSQSKYPSRNIKQNIDDLKAQVAACKTGSEALMNLVXX
;
A
#
# COMPACT_ATOMS: atom_id res chain seq x y z
N TYR A 1 19.29 11.73 45.07
CA TYR A 1 20.57 11.21 44.58
C TYR A 1 21.08 12.11 43.47
N LYS A 2 22.21 12.78 43.65
CA LYS A 2 22.93 13.47 42.58
C LYS A 2 23.93 12.46 41.98
N SER A 3 23.48 11.74 40.96
CA SER A 3 24.41 10.87 40.21
C SER A 3 25.06 11.70 39.09
N ARG A 4 26.35 11.46 38.85
CA ARG A 4 27.05 12.01 37.68
C ARG A 4 26.46 11.40 36.41
N ILE A 5 26.10 12.23 35.45
CA ILE A 5 25.71 11.79 34.13
C ILE A 5 26.98 11.60 33.31
N ILE A 6 27.19 10.39 32.83
CA ILE A 6 28.33 10.04 31.96
C ILE A 6 27.73 9.81 30.56
N ILE A 7 28.24 10.53 29.58
CA ILE A 7 27.89 10.27 28.18
C ILE A 7 28.83 9.18 27.68
N ASP A 8 28.29 8.01 27.44
CA ASP A 8 29.07 6.84 27.01
C ASP A 8 29.27 6.83 25.49
N TYR A 9 28.32 7.38 24.77
CA TYR A 9 28.32 7.35 23.30
C TYR A 9 27.57 8.54 22.74
N LEU A 10 28.11 9.12 21.66
CA LEU A 10 27.48 10.20 20.91
C LEU A 10 27.54 9.83 19.42
N GLU A 11 26.40 9.66 18.78
CA GLU A 11 26.30 9.42 17.33
C GLU A 11 25.72 10.64 16.65
N VAL A 12 26.38 11.08 15.60
CA VAL A 12 25.91 12.19 14.77
C VAL A 12 25.69 11.67 13.34
N GLU A 13 24.43 11.63 12.92
CA GLU A 13 24.09 11.32 11.55
C GLU A 13 23.88 12.61 10.76
N THR A 14 24.67 12.81 9.70
CA THR A 14 24.52 13.93 8.81
C THR A 14 23.80 13.51 7.54
N VAL A 15 22.58 13.99 7.36
CA VAL A 15 21.81 13.75 6.15
C VAL A 15 21.91 14.95 5.25
N GLY A 16 22.66 14.81 4.17
CA GLY A 16 22.77 15.84 3.14
C GLY A 16 21.52 15.85 2.25
N PHE A 17 20.71 16.86 2.35
CA PHE A 17 19.64 17.08 1.39
C PHE A 17 20.19 17.81 0.18
N SER A 18 20.20 17.15 -0.98
CA SER A 18 20.35 17.84 -2.24
C SER A 18 19.07 18.69 -2.47
N SER A 19 19.13 19.98 -2.14
CA SER A 19 18.06 20.92 -2.44
C SER A 19 17.97 21.23 -3.93
N ASN A 20 18.84 20.63 -4.72
CA ASN A 20 18.76 20.69 -6.16
C ASN A 20 17.72 19.68 -6.65
N SER A 21 16.46 20.11 -6.71
CA SER A 21 15.69 19.77 -7.89
C SER A 21 16.68 19.81 -9.05
N LEU A 22 16.97 18.66 -9.65
CA LEU A 22 17.88 18.54 -10.81
C LEU A 22 17.87 19.83 -11.63
N ARG A 23 18.82 20.74 -11.38
CA ARG A 23 19.09 21.83 -12.31
C ARG A 23 19.75 21.18 -13.52
N TYR A 24 18.91 20.69 -14.43
CA TYR A 24 19.38 20.42 -15.76
C TYR A 24 19.97 21.72 -16.27
N ILE A 25 21.28 21.78 -16.31
CA ILE A 25 21.99 22.94 -16.92
C ILE A 25 21.56 22.90 -18.38
N ASP A 26 20.69 23.84 -18.72
CA ASP A 26 20.23 24.02 -20.10
C ASP A 26 21.35 24.73 -20.90
N LYS A 27 22.30 23.92 -21.35
CA LYS A 27 23.34 24.39 -22.28
C LYS A 27 22.87 24.25 -23.73
N SER A 28 21.58 24.14 -23.97
CA SER A 28 21.09 24.15 -25.34
C SER A 28 20.91 25.59 -25.80
N LYS A 29 21.84 26.11 -26.59
CA LYS A 29 21.53 27.17 -27.51
C LYS A 29 20.32 26.74 -28.34
N ASP A 30 19.32 27.59 -28.44
CA ASP A 30 18.16 27.38 -29.31
C ASP A 30 18.63 27.23 -30.76
N ILE A 31 18.96 26.02 -31.14
CA ILE A 31 19.19 25.69 -32.54
C ILE A 31 17.81 25.38 -33.14
N ASN A 32 17.21 26.40 -33.72
CA ASN A 32 16.05 26.23 -34.59
C ASN A 32 16.51 25.57 -35.91
N GLU A 33 16.94 24.33 -35.83
CA GLU A 33 17.20 23.55 -37.04
C GLU A 33 15.94 22.81 -37.45
N ASN A 34 15.41 23.22 -38.59
CA ASN A 34 14.42 22.40 -39.27
C ASN A 34 15.04 21.01 -39.55
N ILE A 35 14.38 19.95 -39.11
CA ILE A 35 14.78 18.60 -39.51
C ILE A 35 14.62 18.56 -41.03
N SER A 36 15.74 18.64 -41.76
CA SER A 36 15.74 18.31 -43.17
C SER A 36 15.26 16.86 -43.31
N ASN A 37 14.29 16.62 -44.18
CA ASN A 37 13.73 15.29 -44.39
C ASN A 37 14.76 14.27 -44.94
N ASP A 38 15.93 14.73 -45.34
CA ASP A 38 16.89 13.92 -46.08
C ASP A 38 17.69 12.92 -45.25
N ASN A 39 17.66 12.99 -43.91
CA ASN A 39 18.46 12.11 -43.05
C ASN A 39 17.66 11.13 -42.20
N LYS A 40 16.42 10.87 -42.56
CA LYS A 40 15.60 9.91 -41.81
C LYS A 40 16.04 8.46 -42.14
N ARG A 41 16.78 7.86 -41.24
CA ARG A 41 17.13 6.45 -41.35
C ARG A 41 15.92 5.61 -41.07
N LYS A 42 15.60 4.68 -41.97
CA LYS A 42 14.52 3.69 -41.80
C LYS A 42 15.15 2.34 -41.50
N LYS A 43 14.53 1.59 -40.59
CA LYS A 43 14.87 0.18 -40.31
C LYS A 43 13.62 -0.64 -40.06
N LYS A 44 13.72 -1.93 -40.35
CA LYS A 44 12.67 -2.88 -39.98
C LYS A 44 12.90 -3.37 -38.55
N ILE A 45 11.87 -3.31 -37.73
CA ILE A 45 11.85 -3.91 -36.39
C ILE A 45 10.71 -4.92 -36.29
N PHE A 46 10.90 -5.94 -35.46
CA PHE A 46 9.87 -6.95 -35.22
C PHE A 46 8.95 -6.46 -34.10
N PHE A 47 7.65 -6.36 -34.40
CA PHE A 47 6.65 -5.81 -33.46
C PHE A 47 5.33 -6.53 -33.63
N LYS A 48 4.77 -7.07 -32.53
CA LYS A 48 3.49 -7.81 -32.52
C LYS A 48 3.39 -8.84 -33.66
N ASN A 49 4.38 -9.71 -33.72
CA ASN A 49 4.52 -10.85 -34.68
C ASN A 49 4.65 -10.45 -36.14
N LYS A 50 5.08 -9.22 -36.45
CA LYS A 50 5.33 -8.78 -37.84
C LYS A 50 6.50 -7.79 -37.91
N TRP A 51 7.12 -7.74 -39.07
CA TRP A 51 8.16 -6.76 -39.38
C TRP A 51 7.52 -5.44 -39.79
N VAL A 52 7.88 -4.36 -39.10
CA VAL A 52 7.36 -3.00 -39.37
C VAL A 52 8.54 -2.08 -39.69
N GLU A 53 8.41 -1.31 -40.76
CA GLU A 53 9.38 -0.28 -41.08
C GLU A 53 9.17 0.95 -40.19
N VAL A 54 10.22 1.41 -39.54
CA VAL A 54 10.16 2.53 -38.57
C VAL A 54 11.25 3.55 -38.85
N PHE A 55 10.99 4.80 -38.52
CA PHE A 55 12.00 5.87 -38.53
C PHE A 55 12.85 5.80 -37.28
N ILE A 56 14.15 6.05 -37.46
CA ILE A 56 15.12 6.19 -36.37
C ILE A 56 15.50 7.66 -36.25
N TYR A 57 15.32 8.21 -35.05
CA TYR A 57 15.67 9.59 -34.71
C TYR A 57 16.80 9.58 -33.70
N ASN A 58 17.73 10.52 -33.85
CA ASN A 58 18.68 10.82 -32.79
C ASN A 58 17.99 11.82 -31.84
N ARG A 59 18.07 11.59 -30.54
CA ARG A 59 17.43 12.45 -29.52
C ARG A 59 17.86 13.92 -29.66
N LYS A 60 19.12 14.16 -30.01
CA LYS A 60 19.66 15.52 -30.18
C LYS A 60 19.00 16.28 -31.33
N GLU A 61 18.60 15.56 -32.37
CA GLU A 61 18.01 16.11 -33.59
C GLU A 61 16.50 16.38 -33.48
N ILE A 62 15.87 15.91 -32.41
CA ILE A 62 14.43 16.14 -32.20
C ILE A 62 14.22 17.57 -31.71
N PRO A 63 13.49 18.41 -32.47
CA PRO A 63 13.20 19.78 -32.03
C PRO A 63 12.31 19.81 -30.79
N VAL A 64 12.51 20.83 -29.96
CA VAL A 64 11.72 21.05 -28.75
C VAL A 64 10.25 21.23 -29.13
N ASN A 65 9.37 20.61 -28.38
CA ASN A 65 7.91 20.62 -28.54
C ASN A 65 7.36 20.01 -29.83
N LYS A 66 8.20 19.55 -30.75
CA LYS A 66 7.72 18.84 -31.94
C LYS A 66 7.16 17.47 -31.53
N LYS A 67 5.96 17.15 -32.04
CA LYS A 67 5.32 15.84 -31.82
C LYS A 67 5.74 14.89 -32.94
N ILE A 68 6.23 13.72 -32.57
CA ILE A 68 6.59 12.64 -33.51
C ILE A 68 5.71 11.45 -33.15
N GLU A 69 4.98 10.93 -34.12
CA GLU A 69 4.10 9.77 -33.94
C GLU A 69 4.87 8.46 -34.17
N GLY A 70 4.53 7.46 -33.34
CA GLY A 70 5.02 6.12 -33.52
C GLY A 70 4.34 5.36 -34.66
N PRO A 71 4.90 4.26 -35.13
CA PRO A 71 6.06 3.59 -34.54
C PRO A 71 7.39 4.24 -34.97
N CYS A 72 8.25 4.49 -33.99
CA CYS A 72 9.59 5.01 -34.25
C CYS A 72 10.58 4.61 -33.15
N VAL A 73 11.87 4.76 -33.43
CA VAL A 73 12.94 4.52 -32.45
C VAL A 73 13.73 5.81 -32.25
N ILE A 74 13.99 6.16 -31.01
CA ILE A 74 14.82 7.31 -30.66
C ILE A 74 16.09 6.77 -30.00
N ILE A 75 17.24 7.14 -30.56
CA ILE A 75 18.54 6.72 -30.06
C ILE A 75 19.17 7.89 -29.29
N ASP A 76 19.68 7.62 -28.12
CA ASP A 76 20.49 8.53 -27.33
C ASP A 76 21.83 7.84 -26.99
N LYS A 77 22.77 8.58 -26.43
CA LYS A 77 24.11 8.09 -26.08
C LYS A 77 24.08 6.82 -25.21
N ASN A 78 23.18 6.77 -24.24
CA ASN A 78 23.13 5.72 -23.23
C ASN A 78 21.81 4.94 -23.20
N THR A 79 20.88 5.21 -24.12
CA THR A 79 19.54 4.56 -24.11
C THR A 79 18.90 4.56 -25.48
N THR A 80 17.95 3.65 -25.65
CA THR A 80 17.10 3.58 -26.84
C THR A 80 15.64 3.61 -26.38
N ILE A 81 14.84 4.47 -26.99
CA ILE A 81 13.40 4.60 -26.70
C ILE A 81 12.62 4.09 -27.90
N ILE A 82 11.78 3.08 -27.67
CA ILE A 82 10.86 2.56 -28.69
C ILE A 82 9.51 3.22 -28.46
N VAL A 83 9.00 3.89 -29.50
CA VAL A 83 7.67 4.51 -29.48
C VAL A 83 6.75 3.61 -30.30
N GLU A 84 5.72 3.06 -29.64
CA GLU A 84 4.78 2.13 -30.27
C GLU A 84 3.79 2.83 -31.19
N PRO A 85 3.10 2.10 -32.10
CA PRO A 85 1.95 2.64 -32.82
C PRO A 85 0.90 3.22 -31.87
N ASN A 86 0.26 4.31 -32.23
CA ASN A 86 -0.75 5.05 -31.45
C ASN A 86 -0.16 5.78 -30.22
N TRP A 87 1.16 5.90 -30.17
CA TRP A 87 1.85 6.77 -29.20
C TRP A 87 2.55 7.90 -29.93
N LYS A 88 2.69 9.03 -29.28
CA LYS A 88 3.44 10.18 -29.76
C LYS A 88 4.48 10.59 -28.71
N VAL A 89 5.58 11.11 -29.20
CA VAL A 89 6.66 11.58 -28.36
C VAL A 89 6.88 13.07 -28.56
N ARG A 90 7.25 13.76 -27.49
CA ARG A 90 7.57 15.20 -27.51
C ARG A 90 8.79 15.43 -26.62
N LYS A 91 9.72 16.23 -27.11
CA LYS A 91 10.89 16.69 -26.34
C LYS A 91 10.57 18.02 -25.66
N SER A 92 10.83 18.15 -24.37
CA SER A 92 10.63 19.38 -23.62
C SER A 92 11.86 20.32 -23.71
N LYS A 93 11.68 21.58 -23.35
CA LYS A 93 12.77 22.57 -23.21
C LYS A 93 13.86 22.12 -22.21
N LYS A 94 13.48 21.35 -21.19
CA LYS A 94 14.40 20.77 -20.20
C LYS A 94 14.99 19.43 -20.64
N ASN A 95 14.97 19.14 -21.94
CA ASN A 95 15.52 17.91 -22.55
C ASN A 95 14.85 16.60 -22.11
N GLY A 96 13.71 16.63 -21.40
CA GLY A 96 12.91 15.47 -21.08
C GLY A 96 12.15 14.96 -22.31
N ILE A 97 11.94 13.64 -22.39
CA ILE A 97 11.10 13.01 -23.43
C ILE A 97 9.77 12.62 -22.78
N PHE A 98 8.68 13.13 -23.32
CA PHE A 98 7.32 12.78 -22.92
C PHE A 98 6.73 11.86 -23.98
N ILE A 99 6.15 10.76 -23.55
CA ILE A 99 5.48 9.79 -24.43
C ILE A 99 4.01 9.75 -24.02
N GLU A 100 3.12 10.02 -24.95
CA GLU A 100 1.68 10.12 -24.72
C GLU A 100 0.90 9.24 -25.70
N LYS A 101 -0.15 8.59 -25.24
CA LYS A 101 -1.03 7.83 -26.13
C LYS A 101 -1.88 8.79 -26.99
N ILE A 102 -1.99 8.52 -28.29
CA ILE A 102 -2.67 9.43 -29.23
C ILE A 102 -4.18 9.40 -29.00
N ASN A 103 -4.74 8.25 -28.72
CA ASN A 103 -6.19 8.08 -28.52
C ASN A 103 -6.48 7.58 -27.10
N ASN A 104 -7.25 8.33 -26.37
CA ASN A 104 -7.87 7.89 -25.12
C ASN A 104 -9.07 6.95 -25.36
N CYS A 105 -9.21 6.41 -26.55
CA CYS A 105 -10.13 5.30 -26.74
C CYS A 105 -9.52 4.08 -26.05
N ILE A 106 -9.88 3.90 -24.80
CA ILE A 106 -9.90 2.56 -24.23
C ILE A 106 -10.82 1.78 -25.15
N SER A 107 -10.27 1.10 -26.15
CA SER A 107 -11.02 0.05 -26.78
C SER A 107 -11.41 -0.88 -25.63
N LYS A 108 -12.69 -0.96 -25.33
CA LYS A 108 -13.23 -2.05 -24.53
C LYS A 108 -13.04 -3.32 -25.39
N GLU A 109 -11.80 -3.75 -25.53
CA GLU A 109 -11.55 -5.13 -25.93
C GLU A 109 -12.31 -5.94 -24.89
N LYS A 110 -13.36 -6.60 -25.34
CA LYS A 110 -14.06 -7.60 -24.53
C LYS A 110 -12.98 -8.50 -23.94
N VAL A 111 -12.78 -8.37 -22.64
CA VAL A 111 -11.85 -9.23 -21.91
C VAL A 111 -12.27 -10.65 -22.25
N LYS A 112 -11.50 -11.31 -23.10
CA LYS A 112 -11.69 -12.74 -23.35
C LYS A 112 -11.67 -13.41 -21.98
N LYS A 113 -12.63 -14.27 -21.71
CA LYS A 113 -12.80 -14.97 -20.43
C LYS A 113 -11.63 -15.90 -20.06
N THR A 114 -10.57 -15.92 -20.86
CA THR A 114 -9.32 -16.60 -20.53
C THR A 114 -8.44 -15.60 -19.77
N SER A 115 -8.11 -15.91 -18.55
CA SER A 115 -7.19 -15.09 -17.74
C SER A 115 -5.85 -14.97 -18.46
N ASP A 116 -5.50 -13.76 -18.85
CA ASP A 116 -4.17 -13.47 -19.38
C ASP A 116 -3.15 -13.62 -18.23
N PRO A 117 -2.20 -14.55 -18.30
CA PRO A 117 -1.22 -14.73 -17.22
C PRO A 117 -0.40 -13.48 -16.92
N VAL A 118 -0.15 -12.65 -17.93
CA VAL A 118 0.61 -11.40 -17.76
C VAL A 118 -0.21 -10.38 -16.96
N LEU A 119 -1.50 -10.23 -17.30
CA LEU A 119 -2.41 -9.36 -16.54
C LEU A 119 -2.57 -9.84 -15.10
N LEU A 120 -2.68 -11.15 -14.92
CA LEU A 120 -2.80 -11.73 -13.58
C LEU A 120 -1.57 -11.39 -12.73
N GLU A 121 -0.38 -11.53 -13.29
CA GLU A 121 0.88 -11.21 -12.61
C GLU A 121 0.98 -9.71 -12.29
N ILE A 122 0.58 -8.85 -13.22
CA ILE A 122 0.56 -7.39 -13.01
C ILE A 122 -0.37 -7.03 -11.83
N PHE A 123 -1.60 -7.54 -11.84
CA PHE A 123 -2.55 -7.26 -10.77
C PHE A 123 -2.11 -7.84 -9.43
N ASN A 124 -1.54 -9.04 -9.43
CA ASN A 124 -0.98 -9.65 -8.21
C ASN A 124 0.07 -8.73 -7.58
N ASN A 125 1.02 -8.24 -8.39
CA ASN A 125 2.08 -7.33 -7.91
C ASN A 125 1.53 -5.97 -7.46
N LEU A 126 0.51 -5.44 -8.13
CA LEU A 126 -0.15 -4.20 -7.72
C LEU A 126 -0.85 -4.35 -6.37
N PHE A 127 -1.62 -5.41 -6.18
CA PHE A 127 -2.29 -5.68 -4.90
C PHE A 127 -1.28 -5.94 -3.77
N MET A 128 -0.21 -6.68 -4.09
CA MET A 128 0.88 -6.93 -3.14
C MET A 128 1.54 -5.63 -2.70
N SER A 129 1.81 -4.73 -3.65
CA SER A 129 2.36 -3.39 -3.36
C SER A 129 1.45 -2.57 -2.44
N CYS A 130 0.13 -2.65 -2.61
CA CYS A 130 -0.82 -1.99 -1.69
C CYS A 130 -0.66 -2.55 -0.26
N ALA A 131 -0.56 -3.86 -0.10
CA ALA A 131 -0.38 -4.50 1.21
C ALA A 131 0.98 -4.11 1.83
N GLU A 132 2.04 -4.02 1.02
CA GLU A 132 3.37 -3.57 1.46
C GLU A 132 3.33 -2.12 1.97
N GLN A 133 2.63 -1.23 1.28
CA GLN A 133 2.44 0.16 1.72
C GLN A 133 1.72 0.21 3.08
N MET A 134 0.72 -0.64 3.28
CA MET A 134 0.06 -0.78 4.59
C MET A 134 1.09 -1.13 5.68
N GLY A 135 1.93 -2.11 5.41
CA GLY A 135 2.98 -2.56 6.34
C GLY A 135 3.97 -1.46 6.69
N LEU A 136 4.41 -0.69 5.68
CA LEU A 136 5.32 0.45 5.87
C LEU A 136 4.69 1.54 6.76
N VAL A 137 3.42 1.87 6.52
CA VAL A 137 2.70 2.85 7.35
C VAL A 137 2.60 2.35 8.79
N LEU A 138 2.25 1.07 8.97
CA LEU A 138 2.13 0.48 10.30
C LEU A 138 3.48 0.52 11.04
N GLN A 139 4.55 0.06 10.41
CA GLN A 139 5.89 0.06 10.98
C GLN A 139 6.33 1.47 11.42
N LYS A 140 6.11 2.47 10.56
CA LYS A 140 6.56 3.85 10.81
C LYS A 140 5.74 4.59 11.86
N THR A 141 4.46 4.22 12.04
CA THR A 141 3.54 4.97 12.91
C THR A 141 3.22 4.27 14.22
N ALA A 142 3.50 2.98 14.35
CA ALA A 142 3.28 2.22 15.58
C ALA A 142 4.20 2.69 16.71
N SER A 143 3.75 2.45 17.93
CA SER A 143 4.44 2.84 19.16
C SER A 143 5.21 1.67 19.82
N SER A 144 4.68 0.45 19.71
CA SER A 144 5.29 -0.72 20.36
C SER A 144 6.47 -1.27 19.57
N ILE A 145 7.45 -1.80 20.29
CA ILE A 145 8.65 -2.44 19.75
C ILE A 145 8.27 -3.67 18.91
N ASN A 146 7.27 -4.43 19.33
CA ASN A 146 6.82 -5.63 18.62
C ASN A 146 6.42 -5.31 17.17
N ILE A 147 5.64 -4.25 16.98
CA ILE A 147 5.20 -3.85 15.65
C ILE A 147 6.31 -3.10 14.90
N LYS A 148 6.92 -2.11 15.55
CA LYS A 148 7.85 -1.17 14.92
C LYS A 148 9.19 -1.79 14.53
N GLU A 149 9.76 -2.62 15.41
CA GLU A 149 11.12 -3.15 15.26
C GLU A 149 11.13 -4.64 14.89
N ARG A 150 10.30 -5.43 15.57
CA ARG A 150 10.22 -6.88 15.32
C ARG A 150 9.35 -7.22 14.10
N LEU A 151 8.58 -6.26 13.59
CA LEU A 151 7.65 -6.43 12.46
C LEU A 151 6.63 -7.54 12.72
N ASP A 152 6.20 -7.68 13.99
CA ASP A 152 5.28 -8.72 14.41
C ASP A 152 3.83 -8.32 14.07
N PHE A 153 3.57 -8.31 12.77
CA PHE A 153 2.27 -7.97 12.21
C PHE A 153 2.09 -8.59 10.82
N SER A 154 0.85 -8.57 10.35
CA SER A 154 0.47 -8.95 8.99
C SER A 154 -0.49 -7.92 8.44
N CYS A 155 -0.29 -7.54 7.16
CA CYS A 155 -1.20 -6.68 6.41
C CYS A 155 -1.69 -7.46 5.19
N ALA A 156 -2.99 -7.39 4.91
CA ALA A 156 -3.59 -8.17 3.85
C ALA A 156 -4.83 -7.50 3.27
N ILE A 157 -5.13 -7.87 2.04
CA ILE A 157 -6.28 -7.42 1.26
C ILE A 157 -7.19 -8.63 0.99
N PHE A 158 -8.48 -8.43 1.16
CA PHE A 158 -9.49 -9.47 0.95
C PHE A 158 -10.57 -8.97 0.01
N ASP A 159 -11.16 -9.88 -0.76
CA ASP A 159 -12.30 -9.57 -1.62
C ASP A 159 -13.59 -9.38 -0.78
N ASN A 160 -14.67 -9.02 -1.45
CA ASN A 160 -15.97 -8.84 -0.79
C ASN A 160 -16.56 -10.14 -0.22
N LYS A 161 -16.01 -11.31 -0.60
CA LYS A 161 -16.39 -12.62 -0.05
C LYS A 161 -15.49 -13.06 1.12
N SER A 162 -14.51 -12.22 1.48
CA SER A 162 -13.53 -12.46 2.54
C SER A 162 -12.42 -13.45 2.16
N ASN A 163 -12.21 -13.67 0.86
CA ASN A 163 -11.06 -14.46 0.39
C ASN A 163 -9.82 -13.58 0.34
N LEU A 164 -8.67 -14.13 0.69
CA LEU A 164 -7.38 -13.44 0.61
C LEU A 164 -7.04 -13.14 -0.86
N VAL A 165 -6.77 -11.89 -1.16
CA VAL A 165 -6.33 -11.41 -2.49
C VAL A 165 -4.81 -11.23 -2.52
N ALA A 166 -4.27 -10.53 -1.53
CA ALA A 166 -2.84 -10.25 -1.44
C ALA A 166 -2.43 -9.98 0.02
N ASN A 167 -1.17 -10.18 0.32
CA ASN A 167 -0.60 -9.90 1.63
C ASN A 167 0.81 -9.33 1.50
N ALA A 168 1.21 -8.55 2.49
CA ALA A 168 2.58 -8.07 2.61
C ALA A 168 3.52 -9.20 3.09
N PRO A 169 4.80 -9.19 2.72
CA PRO A 169 5.76 -10.22 3.09
C PRO A 169 6.28 -10.04 4.53
N HIS A 170 5.39 -9.92 5.50
CA HIS A 170 5.69 -9.89 6.93
C HIS A 170 5.37 -11.27 7.53
N LEU A 171 4.83 -11.33 8.75
CA LEU A 171 4.54 -12.63 9.36
C LEU A 171 3.30 -13.29 8.74
N PRO A 172 3.45 -14.43 8.05
CA PRO A 172 2.30 -15.08 7.40
C PRO A 172 1.38 -15.85 8.36
N VAL A 173 1.83 -16.14 9.58
CA VAL A 173 1.06 -16.96 10.54
C VAL A 173 -0.33 -16.38 10.86
N HIS A 174 -0.47 -15.07 10.82
CA HIS A 174 -1.73 -14.40 11.11
C HIS A 174 -2.79 -14.52 10.00
N LEU A 175 -2.36 -14.76 8.76
CA LEU A 175 -3.20 -14.63 7.56
C LEU A 175 -4.32 -15.69 7.51
N GLY A 176 -4.04 -16.90 7.98
CA GLY A 176 -4.96 -18.01 7.90
C GLY A 176 -6.31 -17.78 8.58
N SER A 177 -6.34 -17.03 9.66
CA SER A 177 -7.57 -16.76 10.42
C SER A 177 -8.19 -15.38 10.16
N MET A 178 -7.49 -14.46 9.45
CA MET A 178 -8.01 -13.12 9.22
C MET A 178 -9.29 -13.10 8.37
N SER A 179 -9.44 -14.05 7.43
CA SER A 179 -10.68 -14.24 6.69
C SER A 179 -11.87 -14.51 7.62
N GLU A 180 -11.66 -15.32 8.65
CA GLU A 180 -12.70 -15.62 9.64
C GLU A 180 -13.06 -14.39 10.49
N SER A 181 -12.10 -13.50 10.76
CA SER A 181 -12.37 -12.23 11.43
C SER A 181 -13.34 -11.37 10.62
N ILE A 182 -13.17 -11.30 9.29
CA ILE A 182 -14.09 -10.56 8.41
C ILE A 182 -15.47 -11.24 8.38
N LYS A 183 -15.50 -12.57 8.27
CA LYS A 183 -16.74 -13.34 8.27
C LYS A 183 -17.50 -13.18 9.59
N ALA A 184 -16.79 -13.06 10.72
CA ALA A 184 -17.40 -12.84 12.04
C ALA A 184 -18.15 -11.51 12.07
N ILE A 185 -17.56 -10.44 11.53
CA ILE A 185 -18.21 -9.14 11.43
C ILE A 185 -19.46 -9.23 10.54
N LYS A 186 -19.37 -9.92 9.40
CA LYS A 186 -20.47 -10.08 8.45
C LYS A 186 -21.63 -10.91 9.02
N ARG A 187 -21.34 -11.90 9.89
CA ARG A 187 -22.38 -12.75 10.53
C ARG A 187 -23.17 -12.01 11.61
N GLU A 188 -22.64 -10.91 12.11
CA GLU A 188 -23.27 -10.18 13.21
C GLU A 188 -24.44 -9.33 12.68
N LYS A 189 -25.65 -9.88 12.76
CA LYS A 189 -26.87 -9.33 12.17
C LYS A 189 -27.21 -7.89 12.60
N ASN A 190 -26.75 -7.49 13.77
CA ASN A 190 -27.05 -6.16 14.34
C ASN A 190 -26.04 -5.08 13.92
N ILE A 191 -25.01 -5.44 13.12
CA ILE A 191 -24.01 -4.49 12.67
C ILE A 191 -24.35 -4.05 11.24
N LYS A 192 -24.79 -2.79 11.12
CA LYS A 192 -24.87 -2.10 9.83
C LYS A 192 -23.53 -1.45 9.56
N VAL A 193 -22.82 -1.93 8.54
CA VAL A 193 -21.49 -1.42 8.15
C VAL A 193 -21.66 -0.21 7.25
N ASN A 194 -21.11 0.94 7.65
CA ASN A 194 -21.16 2.18 6.87
C ASN A 194 -19.76 2.56 6.36
N LYS A 195 -19.72 3.37 5.33
CA LYS A 195 -18.45 3.93 4.80
C LYS A 195 -17.74 4.71 5.91
N GLY A 196 -16.45 4.40 6.11
CA GLY A 196 -15.64 4.99 7.17
C GLY A 196 -15.72 4.28 8.52
N ASP A 197 -16.46 3.18 8.63
CA ASP A 197 -16.45 2.31 9.81
C ASP A 197 -15.21 1.41 9.80
N VAL A 198 -14.63 1.16 10.97
CA VAL A 198 -13.50 0.25 11.17
C VAL A 198 -13.79 -0.61 12.39
N PHE A 199 -13.53 -1.88 12.28
CA PHE A 199 -13.76 -2.87 13.34
C PHE A 199 -12.45 -3.36 13.93
N VAL A 200 -12.47 -3.71 15.20
CA VAL A 200 -11.34 -4.32 15.90
C VAL A 200 -11.81 -5.53 16.71
N LEU A 201 -10.99 -6.56 16.71
CA LEU A 201 -11.23 -7.78 17.46
C LEU A 201 -9.93 -8.51 17.77
N ASN A 202 -9.95 -9.30 18.85
CA ASN A 202 -8.88 -10.26 19.15
C ASN A 202 -9.43 -11.62 19.59
N SER A 203 -10.75 -11.77 19.62
CA SER A 203 -11.41 -12.98 20.09
C SER A 203 -11.03 -14.22 19.23
N PRO A 204 -10.45 -15.26 19.82
CA PRO A 204 -10.15 -16.50 19.08
C PRO A 204 -11.41 -17.21 18.55
N TYR A 205 -12.56 -16.93 19.14
CA TYR A 205 -13.84 -17.50 18.69
C TYR A 205 -14.39 -16.79 17.45
N ASN A 206 -13.83 -15.61 17.11
CA ASN A 206 -14.23 -14.79 15.98
C ASN A 206 -13.08 -14.59 14.97
N GLY A 207 -12.21 -15.58 14.82
CA GLY A 207 -11.10 -15.55 13.86
C GLY A 207 -9.84 -14.86 14.37
N GLY A 208 -9.82 -14.52 15.67
CA GLY A 208 -8.57 -14.13 16.32
C GLY A 208 -7.67 -15.33 16.60
N THR A 209 -6.52 -15.08 17.17
CA THR A 209 -5.56 -16.12 17.61
C THR A 209 -5.40 -16.00 19.13
N HIS A 210 -4.28 -15.55 19.62
CA HIS A 210 -4.16 -15.22 21.04
C HIS A 210 -4.43 -13.71 21.25
N LEU A 211 -4.80 -13.32 22.46
CA LEU A 211 -5.37 -11.98 22.71
C LEU A 211 -4.44 -10.80 22.34
N PRO A 212 -3.11 -10.88 22.47
CA PRO A 212 -2.24 -9.78 22.03
C PRO A 212 -2.27 -9.50 20.53
N ASP A 213 -2.67 -10.48 19.70
CA ASP A 213 -2.80 -10.33 18.25
C ASP A 213 -4.11 -9.61 17.91
N ILE A 214 -4.07 -8.29 17.89
CA ILE A 214 -5.27 -7.49 17.65
C ILE A 214 -5.45 -7.22 16.15
N THR A 215 -6.62 -7.55 15.64
CA THR A 215 -6.98 -7.42 14.23
C THR A 215 -7.86 -6.21 14.01
N VAL A 216 -7.45 -5.36 13.07
CA VAL A 216 -8.25 -4.23 12.58
C VAL A 216 -8.73 -4.57 11.17
N ILE A 217 -10.01 -4.37 10.90
CA ILE A 217 -10.67 -4.63 9.61
C ILE A 217 -11.31 -3.34 9.12
N TYR A 218 -10.97 -2.95 7.90
CA TYR A 218 -11.48 -1.75 7.25
C TYR A 218 -12.23 -2.15 5.96
N PRO A 219 -13.56 -2.00 5.92
CA PRO A 219 -14.33 -2.24 4.69
C PRO A 219 -14.08 -1.14 3.65
N VAL A 220 -13.79 -1.52 2.42
CA VAL A 220 -13.51 -0.61 1.30
C VAL A 220 -14.73 -0.53 0.40
N PHE A 221 -15.26 0.68 0.24
CA PHE A 221 -16.50 0.95 -0.50
C PHE A 221 -16.20 1.58 -1.85
N ASP A 222 -16.97 1.17 -2.86
CA ASP A 222 -17.00 1.81 -4.18
C ASP A 222 -17.84 3.11 -4.15
N GLU A 223 -17.99 3.75 -5.30
CA GLU A 223 -18.80 4.97 -5.48
C GLU A 223 -20.29 4.70 -5.26
N ASN A 224 -20.74 3.49 -5.48
CA ASN A 224 -22.14 3.06 -5.33
C ASN A 224 -22.45 2.59 -3.90
N ASN A 225 -21.50 2.77 -2.98
CA ASN A 225 -21.63 2.39 -1.58
C ASN A 225 -21.74 0.87 -1.35
N ASN A 226 -21.15 0.07 -2.25
CA ASN A 226 -21.00 -1.38 -2.07
C ASN A 226 -19.60 -1.69 -1.52
N ILE A 227 -19.49 -2.69 -0.65
CA ILE A 227 -18.19 -3.17 -0.18
C ILE A 227 -17.55 -4.01 -1.28
N VAL A 228 -16.40 -3.56 -1.78
CA VAL A 228 -15.66 -4.25 -2.87
C VAL A 228 -14.44 -5.00 -2.35
N PHE A 229 -13.82 -4.52 -1.29
CA PHE A 229 -12.67 -5.14 -0.63
C PHE A 229 -12.76 -4.96 0.88
N TYR A 230 -11.88 -5.65 1.58
CA TYR A 230 -11.53 -5.36 2.97
C TYR A 230 -10.01 -5.25 3.05
N THR A 231 -9.50 -4.25 3.75
CA THR A 231 -8.11 -4.24 4.19
C THR A 231 -8.06 -4.67 5.64
N GLY A 232 -7.11 -5.52 5.97
CA GLY A 232 -6.96 -6.07 7.32
C GLY A 232 -5.52 -5.98 7.79
N CYS A 233 -5.37 -5.72 9.07
CA CYS A 233 -4.06 -5.61 9.68
C CYS A 233 -4.14 -6.25 11.07
N ARG A 234 -3.26 -7.20 11.36
CA ARG A 234 -3.13 -7.85 12.66
C ARG A 234 -1.75 -7.54 13.23
N GLY A 235 -1.70 -6.97 14.42
CA GLY A 235 -0.45 -6.64 15.09
C GLY A 235 -0.38 -7.24 16.49
N HIS A 236 0.80 -7.71 16.88
CA HIS A 236 1.07 -8.24 18.22
C HIS A 236 1.35 -7.08 19.17
N HIS A 237 0.35 -6.70 19.97
CA HIS A 237 0.49 -5.66 21.00
C HIS A 237 1.38 -6.12 22.14
N ALA A 238 2.17 -5.21 22.70
CA ALA A 238 3.14 -5.53 23.76
C ALA A 238 2.47 -6.04 25.04
N ASP A 239 1.27 -5.55 25.35
CA ASP A 239 0.48 -5.97 26.52
C ASP A 239 -0.99 -5.64 26.29
N ILE A 240 -1.87 -6.58 26.56
CA ILE A 240 -3.32 -6.42 26.51
C ILE A 240 -3.98 -6.82 27.83
N GLY A 241 -3.21 -6.81 28.92
CA GLY A 241 -3.69 -7.22 30.24
C GLY A 241 -3.42 -8.71 30.54
N GLY A 242 -4.26 -9.27 31.36
CA GLY A 242 -4.08 -10.65 31.81
C GLY A 242 -3.23 -10.76 33.09
N ILE A 243 -3.09 -12.00 33.59
CA ILE A 243 -2.43 -12.25 34.89
C ILE A 243 -0.90 -12.06 34.83
N THR A 244 -0.29 -12.09 33.65
CA THR A 244 1.15 -11.86 33.50
C THR A 244 1.41 -10.70 32.51
N PRO A 245 2.46 -9.90 32.72
CA PRO A 245 2.89 -8.92 31.72
C PRO A 245 3.20 -9.58 30.38
N GLY A 246 2.89 -8.88 29.28
CA GLY A 246 3.04 -9.39 27.94
C GLY A 246 1.88 -10.27 27.46
N SER A 247 0.89 -10.52 28.34
CA SER A 247 -0.38 -11.18 28.00
C SER A 247 -0.24 -12.58 27.37
N MET A 248 0.75 -13.34 27.84
CA MET A 248 0.98 -14.73 27.42
C MET A 248 1.21 -15.64 28.64
N PRO A 249 0.23 -15.73 29.56
CA PRO A 249 0.40 -16.52 30.78
C PRO A 249 0.34 -18.02 30.49
N PRO A 250 1.38 -18.79 30.92
CA PRO A 250 1.39 -20.23 30.66
C PRO A 250 0.40 -21.02 31.56
N ASN A 251 -0.08 -20.41 32.63
CA ASN A 251 -0.92 -21.08 33.65
C ASN A 251 -2.36 -20.53 33.68
N SER A 252 -2.80 -19.82 32.64
CA SER A 252 -4.17 -19.33 32.57
C SER A 252 -5.17 -20.47 32.53
N LYS A 253 -6.32 -20.29 33.21
CA LYS A 253 -7.41 -21.26 33.28
C LYS A 253 -8.62 -20.84 32.45
N ASN A 254 -8.66 -19.59 32.05
CA ASN A 254 -9.73 -19.01 31.24
C ASN A 254 -9.22 -17.80 30.48
N ILE A 255 -9.97 -17.40 29.45
CA ILE A 255 -9.57 -16.35 28.52
C ILE A 255 -9.38 -14.96 29.17
N HIS A 256 -10.11 -14.69 30.26
CA HIS A 256 -10.00 -13.40 30.95
C HIS A 256 -8.66 -13.26 31.72
N GLU A 257 -8.04 -14.39 32.04
CA GLU A 257 -6.69 -14.42 32.63
C GLU A 257 -5.60 -14.18 31.58
N GLU A 258 -5.91 -14.37 30.30
CA GLU A 258 -4.98 -14.15 29.18
C GLU A 258 -4.90 -12.67 28.78
N GLY A 259 -5.99 -11.91 28.96
CA GLY A 259 -6.01 -10.49 28.60
C GLY A 259 -7.40 -9.93 28.39
N VAL A 260 -7.46 -8.71 27.90
CA VAL A 260 -8.72 -8.03 27.55
C VAL A 260 -9.25 -8.62 26.26
N LEU A 261 -10.48 -9.13 26.31
CA LEU A 261 -11.17 -9.70 25.15
C LEU A 261 -11.95 -8.58 24.42
N ILE A 262 -11.69 -8.44 23.12
CA ILE A 262 -12.38 -7.48 22.25
C ILE A 262 -13.16 -8.27 21.19
N ASN A 263 -14.49 -8.13 21.21
CA ASN A 263 -15.39 -8.80 20.26
C ASN A 263 -15.96 -7.77 19.27
N ASN A 264 -15.57 -7.86 18.01
CA ASN A 264 -16.15 -7.11 16.88
C ASN A 264 -16.49 -5.64 17.23
N PHE A 265 -15.62 -4.97 17.99
CA PHE A 265 -15.86 -3.61 18.44
C PHE A 265 -15.74 -2.64 17.26
N LEU A 266 -16.76 -1.78 17.09
CA LEU A 266 -16.73 -0.68 16.11
C LEU A 266 -15.75 0.38 16.62
N LEU A 267 -14.52 0.34 16.16
CA LEU A 267 -13.41 1.20 16.63
C LEU A 267 -13.50 2.61 16.06
N VAL A 268 -13.82 2.69 14.77
CA VAL A 268 -14.08 3.98 14.09
C VAL A 268 -15.50 3.93 13.56
N SER A 269 -16.30 4.92 13.90
CA SER A 269 -17.67 5.06 13.43
C SER A 269 -17.77 6.26 12.50
N LYS A 270 -18.04 6.01 11.22
CA LYS A 270 -18.16 7.05 10.18
C LYS A 270 -16.99 8.05 10.22
N GLY A 271 -15.78 7.53 10.33
CA GLY A 271 -14.55 8.32 10.36
C GLY A 271 -14.14 8.89 11.72
N LYS A 272 -14.93 8.68 12.78
CA LYS A 272 -14.61 9.17 14.13
C LYS A 272 -14.10 8.03 15.01
N PHE A 273 -12.87 8.14 15.49
CA PHE A 273 -12.23 7.17 16.39
C PHE A 273 -12.89 7.21 17.77
N ARG A 274 -13.29 6.07 18.30
CA ARG A 274 -14.05 5.93 19.56
C ARG A 274 -13.11 5.70 20.75
N ASP A 275 -12.31 6.71 21.03
CA ASP A 275 -11.21 6.69 22.01
C ASP A 275 -11.71 6.39 23.44
N LYS A 276 -12.80 7.02 23.85
CA LYS A 276 -13.36 6.89 25.22
C LYS A 276 -13.87 5.47 25.48
N GLU A 277 -14.61 4.92 24.53
CA GLU A 277 -15.18 3.57 24.65
C GLU A 277 -14.09 2.50 24.61
N LEU A 278 -13.07 2.69 23.74
CA LEU A 278 -11.92 1.80 23.69
C LEU A 278 -11.16 1.80 25.03
N LYS A 279 -10.87 2.98 25.59
CA LYS A 279 -10.25 3.11 26.91
C LYS A 279 -11.05 2.36 27.99
N LYS A 280 -12.35 2.46 27.95
CA LYS A 280 -13.23 1.76 28.89
C LYS A 280 -13.07 0.25 28.78
N ILE A 281 -13.06 -0.30 27.55
CA ILE A 281 -12.85 -1.74 27.29
C ILE A 281 -11.49 -2.18 27.87
N LEU A 282 -10.43 -1.43 27.57
CA LEU A 282 -9.05 -1.79 27.96
C LEU A 282 -8.80 -1.67 29.47
N SER A 283 -9.57 -0.80 30.19
CA SER A 283 -9.38 -0.51 31.61
C SER A 283 -10.31 -1.28 32.54
N GLN A 284 -11.48 -1.72 32.07
CA GLN A 284 -12.51 -2.30 32.93
C GLN A 284 -12.46 -3.82 33.06
N SER A 285 -11.51 -4.49 32.42
CA SER A 285 -11.30 -5.92 32.61
C SER A 285 -10.80 -6.21 34.04
N LYS A 286 -11.02 -7.40 34.52
CA LYS A 286 -10.45 -7.88 35.79
C LYS A 286 -8.91 -7.75 35.82
N TYR A 287 -8.28 -7.97 34.69
CA TYR A 287 -6.84 -7.82 34.50
C TYR A 287 -6.61 -6.85 33.31
N PRO A 288 -6.67 -5.53 33.56
CA PRO A 288 -6.66 -4.54 32.47
C PRO A 288 -5.30 -4.44 31.78
N SER A 289 -5.27 -3.84 30.60
CA SER A 289 -4.04 -3.50 29.91
C SER A 289 -3.18 -2.55 30.77
N ARG A 290 -1.88 -2.84 30.80
CA ARG A 290 -0.91 -2.07 31.60
C ARG A 290 -0.45 -0.79 30.91
N ASN A 291 -0.59 -0.72 29.57
CA ASN A 291 -0.21 0.47 28.80
C ASN A 291 -1.28 0.79 27.74
N ILE A 292 -2.42 1.28 28.21
CA ILE A 292 -3.58 1.62 27.37
C ILE A 292 -3.21 2.66 26.30
N LYS A 293 -2.34 3.62 26.64
CA LYS A 293 -1.88 4.63 25.68
C LYS A 293 -1.20 3.99 24.48
N GLN A 294 -0.27 3.07 24.71
CA GLN A 294 0.43 2.36 23.65
C GLN A 294 -0.53 1.53 22.78
N ASN A 295 -1.50 0.83 23.40
CA ASN A 295 -2.51 0.09 22.65
C ASN A 295 -3.30 1.01 21.70
N ILE A 296 -3.71 2.19 22.18
CA ILE A 296 -4.46 3.16 21.38
C ILE A 296 -3.59 3.69 20.24
N ASP A 297 -2.33 4.02 20.51
CA ASP A 297 -1.39 4.51 19.49
C ASP A 297 -1.16 3.44 18.41
N ASP A 298 -0.96 2.18 18.80
CA ASP A 298 -0.80 1.06 17.86
C ASP A 298 -2.10 0.81 17.06
N LEU A 299 -3.27 0.89 17.68
CA LEU A 299 -4.55 0.75 16.98
C LEU A 299 -4.78 1.88 15.97
N LYS A 300 -4.39 3.11 16.32
CA LYS A 300 -4.42 4.24 15.36
C LYS A 300 -3.49 3.99 14.17
N ALA A 301 -2.32 3.42 14.43
CA ALA A 301 -1.36 3.03 13.38
C ALA A 301 -1.96 1.94 12.47
N GLN A 302 -2.62 0.93 13.05
CA GLN A 302 -3.29 -0.14 12.29
C GLN A 302 -4.45 0.43 11.43
N VAL A 303 -5.24 1.36 11.98
CA VAL A 303 -6.31 2.04 11.22
C VAL A 303 -5.72 2.86 10.07
N ALA A 304 -4.63 3.60 10.30
CA ALA A 304 -3.93 4.38 9.27
C ALA A 304 -3.39 3.46 8.15
N ALA A 305 -2.80 2.33 8.51
CA ALA A 305 -2.32 1.34 7.56
C ALA A 305 -3.46 0.80 6.68
N CYS A 306 -4.57 0.39 7.29
CA CYS A 306 -5.74 -0.11 6.56
C CYS A 306 -6.34 0.96 5.63
N LYS A 307 -6.39 2.21 6.10
CA LYS A 307 -6.87 3.34 5.29
C LYS A 307 -5.97 3.59 4.08
N THR A 308 -4.64 3.56 4.26
CA THR A 308 -3.68 3.68 3.15
C THR A 308 -3.92 2.59 2.10
N GLY A 309 -4.10 1.35 2.54
CA GLY A 309 -4.42 0.24 1.64
C GLY A 309 -5.74 0.46 0.89
N SER A 310 -6.76 0.95 1.58
CA SER A 310 -8.05 1.28 0.97
C SER A 310 -7.92 2.35 -0.13
N GLU A 311 -7.18 3.42 0.15
CA GLU A 311 -6.95 4.51 -0.82
C GLU A 311 -6.15 4.02 -2.03
N ALA A 312 -5.10 3.24 -1.80
CA ALA A 312 -4.30 2.65 -2.88
C ALA A 312 -5.13 1.72 -3.77
N LEU A 313 -5.99 0.87 -3.18
CA LEU A 313 -6.89 -0.02 -3.92
C LEU A 313 -7.89 0.77 -4.78
N MET A 314 -8.50 1.81 -4.23
CA MET A 314 -9.48 2.61 -4.98
C MET A 314 -8.84 3.37 -6.13
N ASN A 315 -7.59 3.81 -5.99
CA ASN A 315 -6.82 4.40 -7.09
C ASN A 315 -6.55 3.39 -8.22
N LEU A 316 -6.34 2.12 -7.90
CA LEU A 316 -6.18 1.06 -8.91
C LEU A 316 -7.49 0.75 -9.66
N VAL A 317 -8.61 0.82 -9.00
CA VAL A 317 -9.93 0.59 -9.60
C VAL A 317 -10.41 1.79 -10.41
N UNK A 318 -10.07 2.78 -9.98
CA UNK A 318 -10.45 3.98 -10.61
C UNK A 318 -9.64 4.35 -11.82
N UNK A 319 -8.63 3.66 -11.88
CA UNK A 319 -7.76 3.81 -12.97
C UNK A 319 -8.08 2.92 -13.99
#